data_e572396e1f948f2521334109b43c8925
#
_entry.id   e572396e1f948f2521334109b43c8925
#
_cell.length_a   1.000
_cell.length_b   1.000
_cell.length_c   1.000
_cell.angle_alpha   90.00
_cell.angle_beta   90.00
_cell.angle_gamma   90.00
#
_symmetry.space_group_name_H-M   'P 1'
#
loop_
_entity.id
_entity.type
_entity.pdbx_description
1 polymer ?
#
loop_
_entity_poly.entity_id
_entity_poly.type
_entity_poly.pdbx_seq_one_letter_code
_entity_poly.pdbx_strand_id
1 'polypeptide(L)'
;MIVAKRKPFNEIKELVSGSKRILILGCGTCVAVCLAGGEKEVAILASQLKMALALEDQDIKIDELTIERQCDREFIEEINNKMNVDDYDLILSTACGAGVQLVSDVFDHKVVLPALNTTFIGVAEGPGVWTERCRSCSDCVLAETGGICPVTICAKGLVNGPCGGTRHGKCEIDPEKDCAWALIYNRLKKIGRLDRMEKTRPPKKYGADRYPARIVHEAYRRRYE
;
A
#
# COMPACT_ATOMS: atom_id res chain seq x y z
N MET A 1 1.17 -4.51 6.36
CA MET A 1 1.29 -3.07 6.10
C MET A 1 1.19 -2.78 4.60
N ILE A 2 0.79 -1.59 4.21
CA ILE A 2 0.87 -1.14 2.82
C ILE A 2 2.28 -0.62 2.57
N VAL A 3 2.90 -1.03 1.46
CA VAL A 3 4.20 -0.52 1.02
C VAL A 3 3.97 0.38 -0.20
N ALA A 4 4.58 1.55 -0.18
CA ALA A 4 4.52 2.53 -1.25
C ALA A 4 5.91 3.08 -1.56
N LYS A 5 6.05 3.70 -2.71
CA LYS A 5 7.26 4.41 -3.14
C LYS A 5 6.91 5.83 -3.52
N ARG A 6 7.79 6.78 -3.19
CA ARG A 6 7.64 8.16 -3.66
C ARG A 6 7.68 8.20 -5.19
N LYS A 7 6.78 8.97 -5.78
CA LYS A 7 6.81 9.28 -7.20
C LYS A 7 8.13 9.98 -7.59
N PRO A 8 8.55 9.91 -8.85
CA PRO A 8 9.66 10.71 -9.34
C PRO A 8 9.47 12.20 -8.99
N PHE A 9 10.55 12.86 -8.57
CA PHE A 9 10.44 14.26 -8.11
C PHE A 9 9.87 15.20 -9.18
N ASN A 10 10.28 15.03 -10.44
CA ASN A 10 9.76 15.84 -11.55
C ASN A 10 8.26 15.66 -11.75
N GLU A 11 7.73 14.42 -11.61
CA GLU A 11 6.29 14.16 -11.66
C GLU A 11 5.56 14.91 -10.53
N ILE A 12 6.10 14.87 -9.30
CA ILE A 12 5.50 15.62 -8.18
C ILE A 12 5.54 17.12 -8.44
N LYS A 13 6.64 17.63 -8.96
CA LYS A 13 6.79 19.06 -9.31
C LYS A 13 5.76 19.50 -10.36
N GLU A 14 5.53 18.67 -11.38
CA GLU A 14 4.49 18.91 -12.38
C GLU A 14 3.08 18.92 -11.78
N LEU A 15 2.78 17.97 -10.87
CA LEU A 15 1.50 17.87 -10.18
C LEU A 15 1.15 19.12 -9.36
N VAL A 16 2.15 19.78 -8.78
CA VAL A 16 1.93 20.97 -7.95
C VAL A 16 2.06 22.29 -8.73
N SER A 17 2.41 22.21 -10.01
CA SER A 17 2.59 23.38 -10.87
C SER A 17 1.33 24.24 -10.94
N GLY A 18 1.51 25.56 -10.84
CA GLY A 18 0.40 26.54 -10.87
C GLY A 18 -0.33 26.73 -9.55
N SER A 19 -0.04 25.93 -8.50
CA SER A 19 -0.59 26.16 -7.15
C SER A 19 0.26 27.19 -6.41
N LYS A 20 -0.37 28.04 -5.60
CA LYS A 20 0.32 29.05 -4.77
C LYS A 20 0.46 28.64 -3.31
N ARG A 21 -0.49 27.86 -2.81
CA ARG A 21 -0.49 27.35 -1.43
C ARG A 21 -0.77 25.86 -1.42
N ILE A 22 0.22 25.10 -0.95
CA ILE A 22 0.19 23.63 -0.94
C ILE A 22 0.25 23.14 0.50
N LEU A 23 -0.65 22.23 0.85
CA LEU A 23 -0.52 21.42 2.06
C LEU A 23 0.07 20.05 1.69
N ILE A 24 1.25 19.72 2.20
CA ILE A 24 1.76 18.35 2.14
C ILE A 24 1.23 17.58 3.34
N LEU A 25 0.37 16.60 3.07
CA LEU A 25 -0.29 15.80 4.10
C LEU A 25 0.39 14.44 4.24
N GLY A 26 1.06 14.24 5.38
CA GLY A 26 1.73 13.00 5.75
C GLY A 26 0.81 11.94 6.38
N CYS A 27 1.25 10.69 6.34
CA CYS A 27 0.57 9.56 6.98
C CYS A 27 1.55 8.78 7.87
N GLY A 28 1.30 8.78 9.18
CA GLY A 28 2.22 8.30 10.22
C GLY A 28 2.28 6.78 10.42
N THR A 29 1.53 5.97 9.64
CA THR A 29 1.48 4.51 9.82
C THR A 29 2.24 3.75 8.74
N CYS A 30 1.57 3.01 7.88
CA CYS A 30 2.19 2.08 6.91
C CYS A 30 3.30 2.72 6.06
N VAL A 31 3.01 3.91 5.51
CA VAL A 31 3.94 4.60 4.60
C VAL A 31 5.08 5.30 5.33
N ALA A 32 4.93 5.61 6.61
CA ALA A 32 6.03 6.07 7.46
C ALA A 32 7.02 4.92 7.73
N VAL A 33 6.49 3.72 8.04
CA VAL A 33 7.32 2.52 8.27
C VAL A 33 8.11 2.14 7.02
N CYS A 34 7.57 2.33 5.81
CA CYS A 34 8.31 2.07 4.57
C CYS A 34 9.10 3.29 4.04
N LEU A 35 9.31 4.31 4.88
CA LEU A 35 10.14 5.50 4.59
C LEU A 35 9.70 6.23 3.30
N ALA A 36 8.38 6.32 3.08
CA ALA A 36 7.83 6.93 1.88
C ALA A 36 6.98 8.18 2.16
N GLY A 37 6.24 8.23 3.29
CA GLY A 37 5.25 9.30 3.48
C GLY A 37 4.99 9.72 4.92
N GLY A 38 5.91 9.42 5.85
CA GLY A 38 5.87 9.89 7.24
C GLY A 38 6.34 11.34 7.38
N GLU A 39 6.39 11.82 8.61
CA GLU A 39 6.76 13.20 8.93
C GLU A 39 8.14 13.61 8.35
N LYS A 40 9.13 12.73 8.44
CA LYS A 40 10.48 12.99 7.91
C LYS A 40 10.48 13.11 6.38
N GLU A 41 9.78 12.22 5.71
CA GLU A 41 9.67 12.20 4.25
C GLU A 41 8.90 13.41 3.74
N VAL A 42 7.88 13.86 4.47
CA VAL A 42 7.12 15.09 4.22
C VAL A 42 8.04 16.31 4.30
N ALA A 43 8.83 16.46 5.37
CA ALA A 43 9.74 17.57 5.55
C ALA A 43 10.83 17.61 4.46
N ILE A 44 11.37 16.44 4.06
CA ILE A 44 12.32 16.33 2.96
C ILE A 44 11.68 16.77 1.65
N LEU A 45 10.48 16.30 1.35
CA LEU A 45 9.76 16.64 0.13
C LEU A 45 9.42 18.12 0.07
N ALA A 46 8.96 18.70 1.17
CA ALA A 46 8.65 20.13 1.29
C ALA A 46 9.90 20.98 1.01
N SER A 47 11.03 20.62 1.63
CA SER A 47 12.30 21.32 1.41
C SER A 47 12.76 21.23 -0.06
N GLN A 48 12.65 20.05 -0.67
CA GLN A 48 13.01 19.84 -2.08
C GLN A 48 12.13 20.67 -3.02
N LEU A 49 10.80 20.71 -2.78
CA LEU A 49 9.87 21.50 -3.58
C LEU A 49 10.11 23.00 -3.41
N LYS A 50 10.29 23.50 -2.18
CA LYS A 50 10.60 24.90 -1.91
C LYS A 50 11.85 25.35 -2.67
N MET A 51 12.92 24.56 -2.63
CA MET A 51 14.17 24.88 -3.36
C MET A 51 13.98 24.86 -4.89
N ALA A 52 13.33 23.81 -5.41
CA ALA A 52 13.18 23.66 -6.86
C ALA A 52 12.29 24.75 -7.47
N LEU A 53 11.21 25.12 -6.78
CA LEU A 53 10.26 26.13 -7.25
C LEU A 53 10.81 27.55 -7.11
N ALA A 54 11.62 27.80 -6.06
CA ALA A 54 12.33 29.08 -5.94
C ALA A 54 13.35 29.30 -7.08
N LEU A 55 14.01 28.23 -7.57
CA LEU A 55 14.90 28.31 -8.74
C LEU A 55 14.16 28.63 -10.05
N GLU A 56 12.86 28.46 -10.08
CA GLU A 56 11.99 28.77 -11.22
C GLU A 56 11.20 30.09 -11.02
N ASP A 57 11.63 30.92 -10.06
CA ASP A 57 10.96 32.19 -9.69
C ASP A 57 9.47 32.03 -9.30
N GLN A 58 9.10 30.84 -8.79
CA GLN A 58 7.74 30.56 -8.30
C GLN A 58 7.69 30.79 -6.80
N ASP A 59 6.87 31.76 -6.37
CA ASP A 59 6.59 32.01 -4.95
C ASP A 59 5.44 31.11 -4.48
N ILE A 60 5.77 29.96 -3.88
CA ILE A 60 4.81 28.98 -3.41
C ILE A 60 4.95 28.79 -1.90
N LYS A 61 3.83 28.93 -1.20
CA LYS A 61 3.75 28.60 0.21
C LYS A 61 3.47 27.10 0.39
N ILE A 62 4.35 26.40 1.08
CA ILE A 62 4.20 24.97 1.40
C ILE A 62 4.15 24.81 2.91
N ASP A 63 3.02 24.33 3.40
CA ASP A 63 2.81 23.92 4.79
C ASP A 63 2.79 22.39 4.89
N GLU A 64 3.11 21.87 6.07
CA GLU A 64 3.30 20.45 6.33
C GLU A 64 2.44 20.01 7.50
N LEU A 65 1.72 18.89 7.34
CA LEU A 65 0.98 18.26 8.43
C LEU A 65 1.07 16.75 8.27
N THR A 66 1.36 16.03 9.35
CA THR A 66 1.25 14.57 9.36
C THR A 66 0.18 14.15 10.38
N ILE A 67 -0.77 13.34 9.89
CA ILE A 67 -1.79 12.70 10.73
C ILE A 67 -1.47 11.22 10.92
N GLU A 68 -2.07 10.57 11.90
CA GLU A 68 -1.78 9.17 12.19
C GLU A 68 -2.06 8.28 10.98
N ARG A 69 -3.25 8.39 10.36
CA ARG A 69 -3.58 7.67 9.12
C ARG A 69 -4.63 8.39 8.30
N GLN A 70 -4.40 8.42 7.00
CA GLN A 70 -5.32 9.05 6.04
C GLN A 70 -6.44 8.11 5.54
N CYS A 71 -6.40 6.83 5.85
CA CYS A 71 -7.42 5.85 5.47
C CYS A 71 -8.47 5.63 6.59
N ASP A 72 -8.60 6.59 7.49
CA ASP A 72 -9.56 6.58 8.59
C ASP A 72 -10.15 7.98 8.75
N ARG A 73 -11.48 8.08 8.64
CA ARG A 73 -12.21 9.35 8.62
C ARG A 73 -12.01 10.18 9.88
N GLU A 74 -11.92 9.53 11.04
CA GLU A 74 -11.76 10.18 12.32
C GLU A 74 -10.48 11.06 12.36
N PHE A 75 -9.34 10.54 11.88
CA PHE A 75 -8.10 11.31 11.82
C PHE A 75 -8.11 12.40 10.74
N ILE A 76 -8.88 12.23 9.66
CA ILE A 76 -9.01 13.29 8.63
C ILE A 76 -9.83 14.46 9.17
N GLU A 77 -10.91 14.20 9.90
CA GLU A 77 -11.76 15.24 10.49
C GLU A 77 -11.00 16.12 11.48
N GLU A 78 -9.96 15.57 12.14
CA GLU A 78 -9.07 16.35 13.01
C GLU A 78 -8.21 17.39 12.29
N ILE A 79 -8.04 17.29 10.97
CA ILE A 79 -7.21 18.23 10.19
C ILE A 79 -7.75 19.66 10.34
N ASN A 80 -9.06 19.84 10.29
CA ASN A 80 -9.70 21.15 10.43
C ASN A 80 -9.48 21.81 11.80
N ASN A 81 -9.14 21.01 12.84
CA ASN A 81 -8.78 21.54 14.16
C ASN A 81 -7.34 22.10 14.18
N LYS A 82 -6.51 21.68 13.24
CA LYS A 82 -5.08 22.03 13.18
C LYS A 82 -4.78 23.06 12.09
N MET A 83 -5.51 22.99 10.99
CA MET A 83 -5.31 23.83 9.81
C MET A 83 -6.64 24.11 9.11
N ASN A 84 -6.82 25.31 8.59
CA ASN A 84 -7.93 25.61 7.70
C ASN A 84 -7.57 25.11 6.28
N VAL A 85 -8.18 23.99 5.87
CA VAL A 85 -7.92 23.37 4.54
C VAL A 85 -8.30 24.32 3.39
N ASP A 86 -9.23 25.25 3.62
CA ASP A 86 -9.65 26.21 2.60
C ASP A 86 -8.59 27.23 2.21
N ASP A 87 -7.58 27.39 3.04
CA ASP A 87 -6.44 28.24 2.75
C ASP A 87 -5.50 27.68 1.67
N TYR A 88 -5.66 26.43 1.24
CA TYR A 88 -4.78 25.76 0.29
C TYR A 88 -5.45 25.52 -1.06
N ASP A 89 -4.70 25.69 -2.15
CA ASP A 89 -5.13 25.37 -3.50
C ASP A 89 -5.11 23.85 -3.75
N LEU A 90 -4.16 23.16 -3.07
CA LEU A 90 -3.83 21.77 -3.30
C LEU A 90 -3.44 21.06 -2.00
N ILE A 91 -3.90 19.83 -1.84
CA ILE A 91 -3.39 18.86 -0.84
C ILE A 91 -2.54 17.83 -1.59
N LEU A 92 -1.24 17.81 -1.31
CA LEU A 92 -0.32 16.77 -1.80
C LEU A 92 -0.21 15.67 -0.74
N SER A 93 -0.90 14.57 -0.96
CA SER A 93 -0.96 13.46 0.00
C SER A 93 0.22 12.49 -0.18
N THR A 94 0.93 12.19 0.90
CA THR A 94 1.94 11.14 0.97
C THR A 94 1.41 9.85 1.61
N ALA A 95 0.12 9.55 1.42
CA ALA A 95 -0.50 8.28 1.80
C ALA A 95 -0.49 7.25 0.67
N CYS A 96 -0.91 6.03 0.99
CA CYS A 96 -1.31 5.04 -0.02
C CYS A 96 -2.62 5.44 -0.69
N GLY A 97 -2.95 4.82 -1.84
CA GLY A 97 -4.13 5.18 -2.61
C GLY A 97 -5.46 5.14 -1.85
N ALA A 98 -5.58 4.31 -0.81
CA ALA A 98 -6.79 4.31 0.04
C ALA A 98 -6.91 5.61 0.85
N GLY A 99 -5.80 6.09 1.41
CA GLY A 99 -5.79 7.35 2.15
C GLY A 99 -6.04 8.55 1.25
N VAL A 100 -5.38 8.62 0.09
CA VAL A 100 -5.59 9.69 -0.90
C VAL A 100 -7.07 9.83 -1.28
N GLN A 101 -7.71 8.70 -1.60
CA GLN A 101 -9.14 8.69 -1.97
C GLN A 101 -10.03 9.17 -0.82
N LEU A 102 -9.81 8.69 0.41
CA LEU A 102 -10.63 9.11 1.54
C LEU A 102 -10.44 10.61 1.87
N VAL A 103 -9.23 11.15 1.75
CA VAL A 103 -8.99 12.60 1.90
C VAL A 103 -9.73 13.37 0.81
N SER A 104 -9.72 12.87 -0.44
CA SER A 104 -10.47 13.47 -1.54
C SER A 104 -12.00 13.41 -1.33
N ASP A 105 -12.51 12.31 -0.74
CA ASP A 105 -13.94 12.18 -0.43
C ASP A 105 -14.39 13.11 0.70
N VAL A 106 -13.51 13.39 1.68
CA VAL A 106 -13.82 14.29 2.82
C VAL A 106 -13.71 15.75 2.41
N PHE A 107 -12.73 16.09 1.59
CA PHE A 107 -12.49 17.44 1.06
C PHE A 107 -12.80 17.49 -0.44
N ASP A 108 -14.02 17.13 -0.83
CA ASP A 108 -14.48 16.97 -2.22
C ASP A 108 -14.40 18.26 -3.07
N HIS A 109 -14.30 19.42 -2.41
CA HIS A 109 -14.10 20.72 -3.03
C HIS A 109 -12.61 21.09 -3.22
N LYS A 110 -11.67 20.23 -2.82
CA LYS A 110 -10.21 20.45 -2.92
C LYS A 110 -9.56 19.53 -3.95
N VAL A 111 -8.50 20.03 -4.55
CA VAL A 111 -7.61 19.19 -5.37
C VAL A 111 -6.71 18.37 -4.45
N VAL A 112 -6.85 17.04 -4.47
CA VAL A 112 -6.04 16.11 -3.69
C VAL A 112 -5.24 15.23 -4.64
N LEU A 113 -3.91 15.32 -4.58
CA LEU A 113 -3.01 14.59 -5.48
C LEU A 113 -2.07 13.66 -4.72
N PRO A 114 -1.75 12.48 -5.28
CA PRO A 114 -0.85 11.52 -4.65
C PRO A 114 0.63 11.86 -4.92
N ALA A 115 1.45 11.89 -3.88
CA ALA A 115 2.91 11.94 -3.99
C ALA A 115 3.56 10.55 -4.02
N LEU A 116 2.78 9.49 -3.76
CA LEU A 116 3.27 8.11 -3.72
C LEU A 116 2.58 7.21 -4.75
N ASN A 117 3.29 6.15 -5.14
CA ASN A 117 2.73 4.99 -5.81
C ASN A 117 2.59 3.85 -4.80
N THR A 118 1.37 3.36 -4.57
CA THR A 118 1.12 2.17 -3.76
C THR A 118 1.63 0.94 -4.51
N THR A 119 2.45 0.11 -3.86
CA THR A 119 3.09 -1.04 -4.52
C THR A 119 2.46 -2.38 -4.14
N PHE A 120 2.43 -2.71 -2.85
CA PHE A 120 1.92 -4.01 -2.38
C PHE A 120 1.53 -4.02 -0.90
N ILE A 121 0.89 -5.10 -0.47
CA ILE A 121 0.69 -5.44 0.93
C ILE A 121 1.80 -6.39 1.35
N GLY A 122 2.63 -5.96 2.30
CA GLY A 122 3.83 -6.68 2.69
C GLY A 122 4.16 -6.62 4.17
N VAL A 123 5.38 -7.07 4.45
CA VAL A 123 6.03 -7.06 5.77
C VAL A 123 7.38 -6.36 5.69
N ALA A 124 7.83 -5.84 6.82
CA ALA A 124 9.21 -5.41 6.99
C ALA A 124 10.05 -6.62 7.44
N GLU A 125 11.07 -6.97 6.69
CA GLU A 125 12.00 -8.07 7.02
C GLU A 125 13.26 -7.58 7.73
N GLY A 126 13.53 -6.30 7.63
CA GLY A 126 14.63 -5.61 8.27
C GLY A 126 14.64 -4.14 7.88
N PRO A 127 15.59 -3.34 8.40
CA PRO A 127 15.72 -1.94 8.04
C PRO A 127 15.88 -1.75 6.53
N GLY A 128 14.96 -1.03 5.90
CA GLY A 128 15.00 -0.75 4.47
C GLY A 128 14.57 -1.90 3.55
N VAL A 129 14.08 -3.03 4.08
CA VAL A 129 13.69 -4.20 3.30
C VAL A 129 12.22 -4.55 3.54
N TRP A 130 11.42 -4.46 2.48
CA TRP A 130 10.00 -4.82 2.51
C TRP A 130 9.68 -5.80 1.39
N THR A 131 8.93 -6.86 1.70
CA THR A 131 8.55 -7.90 0.75
C THR A 131 7.04 -8.06 0.67
N GLU A 132 6.54 -8.31 -0.53
CA GLU A 132 5.13 -8.60 -0.76
C GLU A 132 4.74 -9.93 -0.12
N ARG A 133 3.62 -9.96 0.62
CA ARG A 133 3.12 -11.16 1.31
C ARG A 133 1.63 -11.43 1.06
N CYS A 134 0.87 -10.44 0.57
CA CYS A 134 -0.57 -10.60 0.41
C CYS A 134 -1.10 -9.81 -0.79
N ARG A 135 -2.09 -10.35 -1.50
CA ARG A 135 -2.81 -9.70 -2.61
C ARG A 135 -4.29 -9.47 -2.34
N SER A 136 -4.72 -9.55 -1.08
CA SER A 136 -6.13 -9.35 -0.69
C SER A 136 -7.13 -10.20 -1.50
N CYS A 137 -6.77 -11.43 -1.80
CA CYS A 137 -7.54 -12.29 -2.70
C CYS A 137 -8.76 -13.00 -2.06
N SER A 138 -9.15 -12.59 -0.86
CA SER A 138 -10.35 -12.96 -0.09
C SER A 138 -10.47 -14.42 0.38
N ASP A 139 -9.94 -15.40 -0.37
CA ASP A 139 -9.97 -16.82 -0.02
C ASP A 139 -8.56 -17.31 0.35
N CYS A 140 -8.24 -17.28 1.67
CA CYS A 140 -6.90 -17.49 2.18
C CYS A 140 -6.51 -18.97 2.23
N VAL A 141 -5.40 -19.32 1.57
CA VAL A 141 -4.88 -20.69 1.47
C VAL A 141 -3.76 -21.00 2.48
N LEU A 142 -3.44 -20.09 3.38
CA LEU A 142 -2.27 -20.21 4.26
C LEU A 142 -2.37 -21.40 5.24
N ALA A 143 -3.58 -21.82 5.60
CA ALA A 143 -3.80 -22.98 6.46
C ALA A 143 -3.34 -24.29 5.80
N GLU A 144 -3.42 -24.39 4.48
CA GLU A 144 -3.03 -25.57 3.71
C GLU A 144 -1.57 -25.53 3.25
N THR A 145 -0.98 -24.34 3.23
CA THR A 145 0.37 -24.12 2.66
C THR A 145 1.44 -23.83 3.73
N GLY A 146 1.12 -24.15 5.00
CA GLY A 146 2.07 -23.91 6.10
C GLY A 146 2.46 -22.45 6.30
N GLY A 147 1.54 -21.50 6.01
CA GLY A 147 1.75 -20.07 6.16
C GLY A 147 2.51 -19.40 5.00
N ILE A 148 2.72 -20.08 3.89
CA ILE A 148 3.40 -19.53 2.70
C ILE A 148 2.38 -19.33 1.58
N CYS A 149 2.24 -18.09 1.11
CA CYS A 149 1.23 -17.73 0.11
C CYS A 149 1.70 -18.05 -1.32
N PRO A 150 1.14 -19.06 -2.01
CA PRO A 150 1.51 -19.34 -3.39
C PRO A 150 1.00 -18.28 -4.35
N VAL A 151 -0.12 -17.59 -4.03
CA VAL A 151 -0.68 -16.51 -4.87
C VAL A 151 0.29 -15.33 -5.00
N THR A 152 1.06 -15.05 -3.94
CA THR A 152 2.00 -13.94 -3.90
C THR A 152 3.39 -14.34 -4.40
N ILE A 153 3.87 -15.54 -4.00
CA ILE A 153 5.28 -15.93 -4.21
C ILE A 153 5.45 -16.70 -5.53
N CYS A 154 4.47 -17.54 -5.94
CA CYS A 154 4.58 -18.28 -7.18
C CYS A 154 4.38 -17.34 -8.38
N ALA A 155 5.37 -17.27 -9.29
CA ALA A 155 5.29 -16.45 -10.49
C ALA A 155 4.09 -16.81 -11.40
N LYS A 156 3.63 -18.07 -11.32
CA LYS A 156 2.45 -18.57 -12.06
C LYS A 156 1.14 -18.52 -11.25
N GLY A 157 1.19 -18.11 -9.97
CA GLY A 157 0.02 -18.06 -9.09
C GLY A 157 -0.66 -19.40 -8.84
N LEU A 158 0.06 -20.51 -8.95
CA LEU A 158 -0.50 -21.86 -8.79
C LEU A 158 -0.91 -22.13 -7.35
N VAL A 159 -2.11 -22.68 -7.15
CA VAL A 159 -2.68 -22.95 -5.82
C VAL A 159 -2.80 -24.45 -5.47
N ASN A 160 -2.55 -25.34 -6.43
CA ASN A 160 -2.68 -26.79 -6.29
C ASN A 160 -1.39 -27.56 -6.60
N GLY A 161 -0.25 -27.12 -6.06
CA GLY A 161 1.01 -27.81 -6.23
C GLY A 161 1.96 -27.16 -7.23
N PRO A 162 3.17 -27.71 -7.37
CA PRO A 162 4.22 -27.18 -8.23
C PRO A 162 3.92 -27.40 -9.72
N CYS A 163 4.46 -26.53 -10.57
CA CYS A 163 4.40 -26.69 -12.03
C CYS A 163 5.34 -27.78 -12.59
N GLY A 164 6.20 -28.37 -11.76
CA GLY A 164 7.22 -29.33 -12.19
C GLY A 164 8.51 -28.71 -12.75
N GLY A 165 8.55 -27.39 -12.99
CA GLY A 165 9.70 -26.70 -13.57
C GLY A 165 10.76 -26.24 -12.58
N THR A 166 10.58 -26.49 -11.27
CA THR A 166 11.59 -26.11 -10.26
C THR A 166 12.90 -26.85 -10.45
N ARG A 167 14.03 -26.14 -10.34
CA ARG A 167 15.37 -26.70 -10.36
C ARG A 167 16.12 -26.24 -9.12
N HIS A 168 16.65 -27.20 -8.34
CA HIS A 168 17.38 -26.90 -7.09
C HIS A 168 16.62 -25.95 -6.13
N GLY A 169 15.28 -26.06 -6.08
CA GLY A 169 14.43 -25.19 -5.24
C GLY A 169 14.16 -23.81 -5.83
N LYS A 170 14.68 -23.50 -7.00
CA LYS A 170 14.47 -22.21 -7.69
C LYS A 170 13.32 -22.25 -8.69
N CYS A 171 12.74 -21.10 -8.96
CA CYS A 171 11.63 -20.93 -9.89
C CYS A 171 12.12 -21.03 -11.35
N GLU A 172 11.40 -21.73 -12.23
CA GLU A 172 11.74 -21.81 -13.65
C GLU A 172 11.58 -20.49 -14.41
N ILE A 173 10.70 -19.59 -13.91
CA ILE A 173 10.46 -18.28 -14.53
C ILE A 173 11.54 -17.28 -14.12
N ASP A 174 12.08 -17.40 -12.89
CA ASP A 174 13.09 -16.50 -12.36
C ASP A 174 14.04 -17.32 -11.47
N PRO A 175 15.21 -17.74 -12.00
CA PRO A 175 16.17 -18.58 -11.26
C PRO A 175 16.76 -17.92 -10.00
N GLU A 176 16.64 -16.60 -9.85
CA GLU A 176 17.06 -15.89 -8.64
C GLU A 176 16.06 -16.08 -7.48
N LYS A 177 14.80 -16.42 -7.80
CA LYS A 177 13.73 -16.59 -6.81
C LYS A 177 13.58 -18.04 -6.37
N ASP A 178 13.27 -18.22 -5.11
CA ASP A 178 12.89 -19.53 -4.58
C ASP A 178 11.53 -19.95 -5.13
N CYS A 179 11.39 -21.26 -5.41
CA CYS A 179 10.11 -21.81 -5.83
C CYS A 179 9.14 -21.83 -4.64
N ALA A 180 8.00 -21.16 -4.75
CA ALA A 180 6.97 -21.11 -3.71
C ALA A 180 6.58 -22.53 -3.24
N TRP A 181 6.38 -23.46 -4.17
CA TRP A 181 5.96 -24.81 -3.83
C TRP A 181 7.07 -25.68 -3.25
N ALA A 182 8.33 -25.43 -3.57
CA ALA A 182 9.47 -26.05 -2.85
C ALA A 182 9.53 -25.54 -1.40
N LEU A 183 9.31 -24.25 -1.18
CA LEU A 183 9.23 -23.67 0.17
C LEU A 183 8.04 -24.25 0.96
N ILE A 184 6.86 -24.37 0.34
CA ILE A 184 5.66 -24.95 0.95
C ILE A 184 5.89 -26.41 1.35
N TYR A 185 6.41 -27.22 0.42
CA TYR A 185 6.73 -28.62 0.70
C TYR A 185 7.67 -28.77 1.88
N ASN A 186 8.80 -28.05 1.88
CA ASN A 186 9.77 -28.09 2.96
C ASN A 186 9.18 -27.63 4.30
N ARG A 187 8.32 -26.59 4.28
CA ARG A 187 7.61 -26.10 5.47
C ARG A 187 6.65 -27.16 6.01
N LEU A 188 5.80 -27.72 5.15
CA LEU A 188 4.81 -28.73 5.54
C LEU A 188 5.49 -30.02 6.03
N LYS A 189 6.60 -30.44 5.40
CA LYS A 189 7.43 -31.55 5.87
C LYS A 189 7.97 -31.28 7.27
N LYS A 190 8.53 -30.09 7.50
CA LYS A 190 9.11 -29.70 8.80
C LYS A 190 8.07 -29.68 9.93
N ILE A 191 6.84 -29.32 9.65
CA ILE A 191 5.74 -29.26 10.64
C ILE A 191 4.86 -30.52 10.66
N GLY A 192 5.22 -31.57 9.91
CA GLY A 192 4.50 -32.85 9.90
C GLY A 192 3.12 -32.79 9.25
N ARG A 193 2.90 -31.90 8.27
CA ARG A 193 1.60 -31.65 7.66
C ARG A 193 1.57 -31.83 6.14
N LEU A 194 2.34 -32.78 5.58
CA LEU A 194 2.37 -33.07 4.14
C LEU A 194 1.01 -33.54 3.58
N ASP A 195 0.15 -34.11 4.42
CA ASP A 195 -1.23 -34.47 4.11
C ASP A 195 -2.03 -33.32 3.48
N ARG A 196 -1.65 -32.10 3.77
CA ARG A 196 -2.30 -30.90 3.20
C ARG A 196 -2.09 -30.73 1.69
N MET A 197 -1.00 -31.27 1.15
CA MET A 197 -0.71 -31.21 -0.29
C MET A 197 -1.54 -32.22 -1.12
N GLU A 198 -2.17 -33.21 -0.50
CA GLU A 198 -2.98 -34.20 -1.19
C GLU A 198 -4.37 -33.68 -1.57
N LYS A 199 -4.79 -32.56 -0.97
CA LYS A 199 -6.11 -31.99 -1.19
C LYS A 199 -6.10 -31.03 -2.37
N THR A 200 -6.84 -31.36 -3.43
CA THR A 200 -7.08 -30.43 -4.54
C THR A 200 -8.14 -29.42 -4.15
N ARG A 201 -7.84 -28.15 -4.33
CA ARG A 201 -8.78 -27.04 -4.14
C ARG A 201 -9.51 -26.73 -5.46
N PRO A 202 -10.78 -26.30 -5.38
CA PRO A 202 -11.45 -25.76 -6.55
C PRO A 202 -10.74 -24.50 -7.04
N PRO A 203 -10.97 -24.08 -8.29
CA PRO A 203 -10.45 -22.82 -8.80
C PRO A 203 -10.80 -21.66 -7.87
N LYS A 204 -9.81 -20.82 -7.58
CA LYS A 204 -9.99 -19.69 -6.68
C LYS A 204 -10.91 -18.65 -7.31
N LYS A 205 -11.92 -18.25 -6.57
CA LYS A 205 -12.79 -17.14 -6.95
C LYS A 205 -12.12 -15.84 -6.51
N TYR A 206 -11.47 -15.14 -7.42
CA TYR A 206 -10.86 -13.84 -7.17
C TYR A 206 -11.92 -12.75 -7.17
N GLY A 207 -12.82 -12.76 -6.21
CA GLY A 207 -13.70 -11.66 -5.84
C GLY A 207 -14.34 -10.81 -6.96
N ALA A 208 -14.43 -11.32 -8.19
CA ALA A 208 -14.92 -10.56 -9.35
C ALA A 208 -16.35 -9.99 -9.15
N ASP A 209 -17.12 -10.63 -8.30
CA ASP A 209 -18.49 -10.28 -7.93
C ASP A 209 -18.56 -9.33 -6.70
N ARG A 210 -17.40 -8.89 -6.15
CA ARG A 210 -17.33 -8.16 -4.88
C ARG A 210 -16.60 -6.81 -4.96
N TYR A 211 -16.26 -6.33 -6.13
CA TYR A 211 -15.60 -5.04 -6.28
C TYR A 211 -16.59 -3.95 -6.73
N PRO A 212 -16.59 -2.80 -6.05
CA PRO A 212 -15.86 -2.48 -4.83
C PRO A 212 -16.45 -3.19 -3.61
N ALA A 213 -15.58 -3.85 -2.80
CA ALA A 213 -16.02 -4.59 -1.63
C ALA A 213 -16.33 -3.64 -0.46
N ARG A 214 -17.47 -3.90 0.20
CA ARG A 214 -17.85 -3.23 1.46
C ARG A 214 -18.16 -4.27 2.52
N ILE A 215 -17.60 -4.12 3.70
CA ILE A 215 -17.87 -4.97 4.86
C ILE A 215 -18.43 -4.10 5.96
N VAL A 216 -19.60 -4.46 6.47
CA VAL A 216 -20.20 -3.86 7.67
C VAL A 216 -20.19 -4.92 8.76
N HIS A 217 -19.55 -4.60 9.89
CA HIS A 217 -19.52 -5.51 11.04
C HIS A 217 -20.93 -5.63 11.63
N GLU A 218 -21.30 -6.84 12.05
CA GLU A 218 -22.67 -7.16 12.51
C GLU A 218 -23.16 -6.25 13.65
N ALA A 219 -22.29 -5.95 14.62
CA ALA A 219 -22.60 -5.05 15.73
C ALA A 219 -22.97 -3.61 15.31
N TYR A 220 -22.59 -3.20 14.11
CA TYR A 220 -22.84 -1.85 13.57
C TYR A 220 -23.86 -1.84 12.44
N ARG A 221 -24.41 -2.99 12.05
CA ARG A 221 -25.30 -3.11 10.89
C ARG A 221 -26.46 -2.13 10.94
N ARG A 222 -27.15 -2.00 12.11
CA ARG A 222 -28.28 -1.07 12.31
C ARG A 222 -27.94 0.42 12.13
N ARG A 223 -26.65 0.79 12.15
CA ARG A 223 -26.22 2.16 11.96
C ARG A 223 -26.05 2.52 10.47
N TYR A 224 -25.91 1.52 9.61
CA TYR A 224 -25.56 1.68 8.20
C TYR A 224 -26.60 1.07 7.23
N GLU A 225 -27.66 0.45 7.74
CA GLU A 225 -28.89 0.07 7.06
C GLU A 225 -30.03 1.08 7.38
#